data_e1c632e353c671a36db63c77f0c6b9ed
#
_entry.id   e1c632e353c671a36db63c77f0c6b9ed
#
_cell.length_a   1.000
_cell.length_b   1.000
_cell.length_c   1.000
_cell.angle_alpha   90.00
_cell.angle_beta   90.00
_cell.angle_gamma   90.00
#
_symmetry.space_group_name_H-M   'P 1'
#
loop_
_entity.id
_entity.type
_entity.pdbx_description
1 polymer ?
#
loop_
_entity_poly.entity_id
_entity_poly.type
_entity_poly.pdbx_seq_one_letter_code
_entity_poly.pdbx_strand_id
1 'polypeptide(L)'
;MRVLIVGHGFVGTAVEYGFINNDIDIIDPKFEWGRYVEWDQINLSHYNVVFICVPTPMSPDGSCDASILHKVMKKFAYTKNDAQTAQCIVIKSTVTPKIIQKYMDWPGVIYNPEFLTEKSANEQFVDPPFHIFGGREQDCKRLQYYYETHSLCNPCPVHIMSLEEASFTKYAINSFLATKVTFFNQLYEAVELQGCNFQKIIKAVGSDKRIGHSHTKVPGFDNKKGYGGACFPKDTSAITKEFNLLTLIDECVKINNDYRKQYSLDEREVEQHVNYGQTEEEQQDSIH
;
A
#
# COMPACT_ATOMS: atom_id res chain seq x y z
N MET A 1 8.59 -20.28 -14.02
CA MET A 1 9.63 -19.25 -13.82
C MET A 1 10.04 -19.24 -12.36
N ARG A 2 11.13 -18.55 -11.99
CA ARG A 2 11.58 -18.48 -10.60
C ARG A 2 11.29 -17.10 -10.00
N VAL A 3 10.62 -17.08 -8.85
CA VAL A 3 10.12 -15.91 -8.16
C VAL A 3 10.76 -15.82 -6.77
N LEU A 4 11.20 -14.63 -6.37
CA LEU A 4 11.59 -14.34 -5.00
C LEU A 4 10.60 -13.34 -4.40
N ILE A 5 10.12 -13.61 -3.19
CA ILE A 5 9.27 -12.69 -2.42
C ILE A 5 10.05 -12.25 -1.17
N VAL A 6 10.23 -10.95 -1.00
CA VAL A 6 10.89 -10.35 0.17
C VAL A 6 9.83 -9.62 0.99
N GLY A 7 9.54 -10.15 2.17
CA GLY A 7 8.40 -9.75 3.00
C GLY A 7 7.15 -10.57 2.71
N HIS A 8 6.67 -11.33 3.70
CA HIS A 8 5.55 -12.25 3.56
C HIS A 8 4.36 -11.87 4.48
N GLY A 9 4.06 -10.57 4.53
CA GLY A 9 2.80 -10.05 5.08
C GLY A 9 1.64 -10.27 4.10
N PHE A 10 0.51 -9.59 4.30
CA PHE A 10 -0.69 -9.80 3.46
C PHE A 10 -0.44 -9.58 1.95
N VAL A 11 0.41 -8.59 1.58
CA VAL A 11 0.78 -8.34 0.18
C VAL A 11 1.66 -9.47 -0.37
N GLY A 12 2.68 -9.89 0.37
CA GLY A 12 3.56 -10.98 -0.04
C GLY A 12 2.82 -12.31 -0.19
N THR A 13 1.89 -12.60 0.71
CA THR A 13 1.00 -13.78 0.63
C THR A 13 0.09 -13.73 -0.60
N ALA A 14 -0.45 -12.56 -0.95
CA ALA A 14 -1.27 -12.40 -2.16
C ALA A 14 -0.42 -12.58 -3.44
N VAL A 15 0.83 -12.11 -3.44
CA VAL A 15 1.78 -12.36 -4.53
C VAL A 15 2.10 -13.85 -4.65
N GLU A 16 2.38 -14.54 -3.54
CA GLU A 16 2.60 -15.99 -3.54
C GLU A 16 1.40 -16.73 -4.13
N TYR A 17 0.20 -16.39 -3.68
CA TYR A 17 -1.03 -16.97 -4.21
C TYR A 17 -1.19 -16.74 -5.72
N GLY A 18 -0.97 -15.51 -6.17
CA GLY A 18 -1.09 -15.15 -7.58
C GLY A 18 -0.05 -15.82 -8.49
N PHE A 19 1.12 -16.19 -7.96
CA PHE A 19 2.20 -16.85 -8.70
C PHE A 19 2.41 -18.31 -8.29
N ILE A 20 1.43 -18.95 -7.65
CA ILE A 20 1.54 -20.29 -7.00
C ILE A 20 2.06 -21.40 -7.91
N ASN A 21 1.85 -21.29 -9.23
CA ASN A 21 2.29 -22.28 -10.23
C ASN A 21 3.76 -22.14 -10.63
N ASN A 22 4.54 -21.34 -9.91
CA ASN A 22 5.95 -21.10 -10.16
C ASN A 22 6.84 -21.66 -9.05
N ASP A 23 8.14 -21.62 -9.28
CA ASP A 23 9.16 -21.94 -8.27
C ASP A 23 9.38 -20.67 -7.41
N ILE A 24 8.94 -20.71 -6.16
CA ILE A 24 8.90 -19.53 -5.27
C ILE A 24 9.81 -19.77 -4.07
N ASP A 25 10.73 -18.83 -3.86
CA ASP A 25 11.48 -18.67 -2.62
C ASP A 25 11.00 -17.42 -1.87
N ILE A 26 11.03 -17.45 -0.54
CA ILE A 26 10.54 -16.35 0.31
C ILE A 26 11.62 -15.96 1.32
N ILE A 27 11.83 -14.67 1.51
CA ILE A 27 12.63 -14.10 2.60
C ILE A 27 11.71 -13.30 3.51
N ASP A 28 11.57 -13.74 4.75
CA ASP A 28 10.86 -13.01 5.80
C ASP A 28 11.44 -13.38 7.17
N PRO A 29 11.83 -12.40 8.02
CA PRO A 29 12.46 -12.68 9.32
C PRO A 29 11.54 -13.36 10.35
N LYS A 30 10.23 -13.43 10.10
CA LYS A 30 9.26 -14.09 10.97
C LYS A 30 9.14 -15.61 10.71
N PHE A 31 9.77 -16.13 9.66
CA PHE A 31 9.57 -17.50 9.20
C PHE A 31 10.88 -18.17 8.86
N GLU A 32 11.02 -19.48 9.18
CA GLU A 32 12.26 -20.25 9.05
C GLU A 32 12.09 -21.58 8.30
N TRP A 33 10.90 -21.91 7.76
CA TRP A 33 10.58 -23.26 7.24
C TRP A 33 9.99 -23.26 5.83
N GLY A 34 10.25 -24.33 5.10
CA GLY A 34 9.64 -24.60 3.80
C GLY A 34 10.29 -23.84 2.65
N ARG A 35 9.55 -22.90 2.03
CA ARG A 35 10.03 -22.05 0.93
C ARG A 35 10.86 -20.84 1.41
N TYR A 36 11.04 -20.70 2.73
CA TYR A 36 11.81 -19.61 3.31
C TYR A 36 13.31 -19.88 3.18
N VAL A 37 14.04 -18.86 2.73
CA VAL A 37 15.48 -18.90 2.48
C VAL A 37 16.15 -17.67 3.09
N GLU A 38 17.44 -17.81 3.40
CA GLU A 38 18.26 -16.71 3.87
C GLU A 38 18.97 -16.00 2.70
N TRP A 39 19.37 -14.73 2.91
CA TRP A 39 20.05 -13.93 1.88
C TRP A 39 21.35 -14.55 1.35
N ASP A 40 22.08 -15.30 2.17
CA ASP A 40 23.32 -15.98 1.80
C ASP A 40 23.10 -17.23 0.96
N GLN A 41 21.89 -17.76 0.95
CA GLN A 41 21.50 -18.96 0.20
C GLN A 41 21.02 -18.65 -1.21
N ILE A 42 20.82 -17.37 -1.55
CA ILE A 42 20.26 -16.98 -2.85
C ILE A 42 21.30 -16.39 -3.81
N ASN A 43 21.14 -16.74 -5.09
CA ASN A 43 21.79 -16.05 -6.19
C ASN A 43 20.69 -15.29 -6.99
N LEU A 44 20.71 -13.97 -6.91
CA LEU A 44 19.68 -13.12 -7.52
C LEU A 44 19.56 -13.29 -9.04
N SER A 45 20.64 -13.72 -9.73
CA SER A 45 20.60 -13.98 -11.18
C SER A 45 19.69 -15.15 -11.58
N HIS A 46 19.35 -16.01 -10.61
CA HIS A 46 18.48 -17.16 -10.85
C HIS A 46 17.00 -16.79 -10.86
N TYR A 47 16.62 -15.57 -10.45
CA TYR A 47 15.23 -15.14 -10.37
C TYR A 47 14.83 -14.30 -11.58
N ASN A 48 13.69 -14.65 -12.18
CA ASN A 48 13.05 -13.85 -13.21
C ASN A 48 12.46 -12.56 -12.63
N VAL A 49 11.82 -12.67 -11.45
CA VAL A 49 11.22 -11.54 -10.76
C VAL A 49 11.43 -11.64 -9.25
N VAL A 50 11.70 -10.50 -8.64
CA VAL A 50 11.75 -10.33 -7.19
C VAL A 50 10.67 -9.33 -6.78
N PHE A 51 9.74 -9.74 -5.93
CA PHE A 51 8.74 -8.86 -5.34
C PHE A 51 9.20 -8.41 -3.96
N ILE A 52 9.23 -7.09 -3.72
CA ILE A 52 9.58 -6.49 -2.43
C ILE A 52 8.30 -5.98 -1.79
N CYS A 53 7.86 -6.69 -0.73
CA CYS A 53 6.60 -6.49 -0.03
C CYS A 53 6.84 -6.16 1.46
N VAL A 54 7.93 -5.47 1.76
CA VAL A 54 8.31 -5.12 3.13
C VAL A 54 7.47 -3.97 3.69
N PRO A 55 7.28 -3.88 5.03
CA PRO A 55 6.53 -2.79 5.63
C PRO A 55 7.24 -1.44 5.46
N THR A 56 6.41 -0.39 5.34
CA THR A 56 6.83 1.02 5.30
C THR A 56 5.93 1.81 6.27
N PRO A 57 6.18 1.68 7.59
CA PRO A 57 5.32 2.25 8.61
C PRO A 57 5.43 3.77 8.67
N MET A 58 4.58 4.38 9.49
CA MET A 58 4.65 5.81 9.80
C MET A 58 5.84 6.09 10.72
N SER A 59 6.64 7.09 10.39
CA SER A 59 7.65 7.65 11.29
C SER A 59 6.98 8.51 12.38
N PRO A 60 7.66 8.80 13.51
CA PRO A 60 7.11 9.66 14.57
C PRO A 60 6.68 11.06 14.11
N ASP A 61 7.30 11.60 13.06
CA ASP A 61 6.93 12.88 12.45
C ASP A 61 5.79 12.77 11.43
N GLY A 62 5.26 11.57 11.20
CA GLY A 62 4.21 11.27 10.22
C GLY A 62 4.71 11.00 8.80
N SER A 63 6.02 11.02 8.56
CA SER A 63 6.61 10.66 7.26
C SER A 63 6.62 9.14 7.03
N CYS A 64 6.93 8.70 5.81
CA CYS A 64 7.06 7.28 5.47
C CYS A 64 8.44 6.76 5.91
N ASP A 65 8.48 5.74 6.77
CA ASP A 65 9.73 5.03 7.09
C ASP A 65 10.03 3.95 6.04
N ALA A 66 10.94 4.26 5.13
CA ALA A 66 11.43 3.33 4.11
C ALA A 66 12.75 2.64 4.50
N SER A 67 13.14 2.64 5.76
CA SER A 67 14.43 2.11 6.23
C SER A 67 14.62 0.63 5.86
N ILE A 68 13.59 -0.19 6.02
CA ILE A 68 13.59 -1.61 5.66
C ILE A 68 13.75 -1.77 4.15
N LEU A 69 12.95 -1.03 3.36
CA LEU A 69 13.09 -1.04 1.90
C LEU A 69 14.51 -0.67 1.47
N HIS A 70 15.08 0.39 2.03
CA HIS A 70 16.44 0.79 1.70
C HIS A 70 17.49 -0.28 2.05
N LYS A 71 17.33 -0.99 3.17
CA LYS A 71 18.20 -2.12 3.55
C LYS A 71 18.11 -3.26 2.54
N VAL A 72 16.89 -3.62 2.14
CA VAL A 72 16.64 -4.65 1.13
C VAL A 72 17.22 -4.22 -0.22
N MET A 73 16.93 -3.01 -0.69
CA MET A 73 17.44 -2.52 -1.97
C MET A 73 18.97 -2.49 -2.03
N LYS A 74 19.67 -2.23 -0.93
CA LYS A 74 21.14 -2.32 -0.87
C LYS A 74 21.68 -3.71 -1.23
N LYS A 75 20.94 -4.78 -0.97
CA LYS A 75 21.35 -6.15 -1.37
C LYS A 75 21.46 -6.29 -2.89
N PHE A 76 20.62 -5.57 -3.65
CA PHE A 76 20.64 -5.56 -5.11
C PHE A 76 21.70 -4.60 -5.68
N ALA A 77 22.12 -3.58 -4.93
CA ALA A 77 23.12 -2.60 -5.38
C ALA A 77 24.50 -3.21 -5.58
N TYR A 78 24.88 -4.20 -4.75
CA TYR A 78 26.16 -4.88 -4.85
C TYR A 78 26.31 -5.76 -6.09
N THR A 79 25.20 -6.13 -6.72
CA THR A 79 25.18 -6.95 -7.93
C THR A 79 25.20 -6.10 -9.22
N LYS A 80 25.25 -4.78 -9.10
CA LYS A 80 25.16 -3.83 -10.25
C LYS A 80 26.33 -3.95 -11.24
N ASN A 81 27.48 -4.46 -10.80
CA ASN A 81 28.69 -4.61 -11.61
C ASN A 81 28.86 -6.00 -12.25
N ASP A 82 28.10 -6.97 -11.79
CA ASP A 82 28.10 -8.32 -12.37
C ASP A 82 26.75 -8.53 -13.08
N ALA A 83 26.77 -9.20 -14.23
CA ALA A 83 25.56 -9.57 -15.00
C ALA A 83 24.57 -10.50 -14.24
N GLN A 84 24.51 -10.38 -12.92
CA GLN A 84 23.86 -11.28 -11.96
C GLN A 84 22.69 -10.64 -11.23
N THR A 85 21.89 -9.80 -11.90
CA THR A 85 20.66 -9.24 -11.29
C THR A 85 19.43 -9.97 -11.76
N ALA A 86 18.42 -10.07 -10.91
CA ALA A 86 17.08 -10.48 -11.33
C ALA A 86 16.59 -9.60 -12.50
N GLN A 87 15.82 -10.19 -13.42
CA GLN A 87 15.33 -9.47 -14.59
C GLN A 87 14.35 -8.34 -14.26
N CYS A 88 13.55 -8.52 -13.18
CA CYS A 88 12.64 -7.52 -12.65
C CYS A 88 12.76 -7.46 -11.12
N ILE A 89 12.92 -6.25 -10.58
CA ILE A 89 12.87 -5.95 -9.15
C ILE A 89 11.62 -5.10 -8.91
N VAL A 90 10.58 -5.71 -8.38
CA VAL A 90 9.24 -5.12 -8.27
C VAL A 90 9.01 -4.65 -6.84
N ILE A 91 8.98 -3.34 -6.62
CA ILE A 91 8.64 -2.74 -5.34
C ILE A 91 7.13 -2.63 -5.23
N LYS A 92 6.54 -3.37 -4.29
CA LYS A 92 5.11 -3.31 -3.96
C LYS A 92 4.85 -2.51 -2.69
N SER A 93 5.86 -2.34 -1.84
CA SER A 93 5.78 -1.49 -0.64
C SER A 93 5.38 -0.07 -1.00
N THR A 94 4.39 0.49 -0.28
CA THR A 94 3.95 1.86 -0.53
C THR A 94 5.00 2.86 -0.07
N VAL A 95 5.50 3.67 -0.99
CA VAL A 95 6.52 4.70 -0.74
C VAL A 95 6.21 5.97 -1.52
N THR A 96 6.62 7.10 -0.95
CA THR A 96 6.39 8.43 -1.54
C THR A 96 7.20 8.66 -2.82
N PRO A 97 6.80 9.62 -3.67
CA PRO A 97 7.51 9.95 -4.90
C PRO A 97 9.00 10.24 -4.71
N LYS A 98 9.41 10.97 -3.68
CA LYS A 98 10.84 11.24 -3.41
C LYS A 98 11.61 10.00 -2.96
N ILE A 99 10.95 9.06 -2.29
CA ILE A 99 11.60 7.81 -1.87
C ILE A 99 11.84 6.93 -3.09
N ILE A 100 10.82 6.72 -3.94
CA ILE A 100 10.94 5.83 -5.10
C ILE A 100 11.89 6.39 -6.16
N GLN A 101 11.98 7.71 -6.31
CA GLN A 101 12.88 8.40 -7.23
C GLN A 101 14.35 8.00 -7.05
N LYS A 102 14.77 7.61 -5.84
CA LYS A 102 16.14 7.15 -5.57
C LYS A 102 16.55 5.93 -6.39
N TYR A 103 15.59 5.22 -6.97
CA TYR A 103 15.81 3.98 -7.73
C TYR A 103 15.59 4.15 -9.24
N MET A 104 15.33 5.36 -9.73
CA MET A 104 14.97 5.63 -11.13
C MET A 104 16.04 5.17 -12.14
N ASP A 105 17.31 5.21 -11.76
CA ASP A 105 18.43 4.80 -12.62
C ASP A 105 18.78 3.31 -12.48
N TRP A 106 18.07 2.56 -11.62
CA TRP A 106 18.37 1.16 -11.40
C TRP A 106 17.72 0.29 -12.49
N PRO A 107 18.52 -0.53 -13.22
CA PRO A 107 17.99 -1.43 -14.23
C PRO A 107 17.02 -2.44 -13.62
N GLY A 108 15.89 -2.69 -14.31
CA GLY A 108 14.90 -3.70 -13.91
C GLY A 108 14.04 -3.31 -12.70
N VAL A 109 14.23 -2.11 -12.11
CA VAL A 109 13.36 -1.66 -11.01
C VAL A 109 12.03 -1.19 -11.56
N ILE A 110 10.95 -1.73 -10.97
CA ILE A 110 9.57 -1.41 -11.29
C ILE A 110 8.84 -1.13 -9.98
N TYR A 111 8.05 -0.08 -9.93
CA TYR A 111 7.10 0.18 -8.86
C TYR A 111 5.72 -0.33 -9.27
N ASN A 112 5.20 -1.30 -8.53
CA ASN A 112 3.87 -1.85 -8.74
C ASN A 112 3.06 -1.75 -7.45
N PRO A 113 2.50 -0.57 -7.13
CA PRO A 113 1.67 -0.39 -5.94
C PRO A 113 0.46 -1.34 -5.97
N GLU A 114 -0.02 -1.68 -4.80
CA GLU A 114 -1.20 -2.52 -4.61
C GLU A 114 -2.39 -1.70 -4.10
N PHE A 115 -3.60 -2.21 -4.35
CA PHE A 115 -4.88 -1.61 -3.90
C PHE A 115 -5.74 -2.65 -3.19
N LEU A 116 -5.09 -3.66 -2.59
CA LEU A 116 -5.73 -4.79 -1.96
C LEU A 116 -6.36 -4.38 -0.62
N THR A 117 -7.51 -4.98 -0.31
CA THR A 117 -8.05 -4.99 1.04
C THR A 117 -7.68 -6.33 1.70
N GLU A 118 -7.29 -6.29 2.96
CA GLU A 118 -6.76 -7.46 3.65
C GLU A 118 -7.72 -8.68 3.63
N LYS A 119 -9.02 -8.43 3.78
CA LYS A 119 -10.04 -9.49 3.81
C LYS A 119 -10.19 -10.26 2.51
N SER A 120 -9.81 -9.68 1.38
CA SER A 120 -10.00 -10.24 0.03
C SER A 120 -8.73 -10.08 -0.81
N ALA A 121 -7.55 -10.10 -0.18
CA ALA A 121 -6.30 -9.80 -0.86
C ALA A 121 -6.01 -10.77 -2.01
N ASN A 122 -6.25 -12.06 -1.81
CA ASN A 122 -5.98 -13.09 -2.82
C ASN A 122 -6.92 -12.96 -4.03
N GLU A 123 -8.23 -12.79 -3.78
CA GLU A 123 -9.23 -12.60 -4.83
C GLU A 123 -8.98 -11.32 -5.63
N GLN A 124 -8.67 -10.22 -4.92
CA GLN A 124 -8.38 -8.94 -5.55
C GLN A 124 -7.05 -8.93 -6.29
N PHE A 125 -6.08 -9.75 -5.87
CA PHE A 125 -4.85 -9.94 -6.62
C PHE A 125 -5.09 -10.65 -7.95
N VAL A 126 -5.97 -11.66 -7.96
CA VAL A 126 -6.30 -12.46 -9.16
C VAL A 126 -7.25 -11.70 -10.10
N ASP A 127 -8.15 -10.89 -9.56
CA ASP A 127 -9.12 -10.09 -10.35
C ASP A 127 -8.96 -8.59 -10.09
N PRO A 128 -7.81 -8.00 -10.45
CA PRO A 128 -7.57 -6.58 -10.23
C PRO A 128 -8.29 -5.74 -11.28
N PRO A 129 -8.81 -4.55 -10.91
CA PRO A 129 -9.44 -3.66 -11.88
C PRO A 129 -8.44 -3.06 -12.88
N PHE A 130 -7.19 -2.99 -12.54
CA PHE A 130 -6.05 -2.54 -13.36
C PHE A 130 -4.72 -2.84 -12.69
N HIS A 131 -3.64 -2.79 -13.47
CA HIS A 131 -2.26 -2.74 -12.96
C HIS A 131 -1.63 -1.36 -13.22
N ILE A 132 -0.78 -0.92 -12.29
CA ILE A 132 0.11 0.23 -12.46
C ILE A 132 1.54 -0.28 -12.42
N PHE A 133 2.30 -0.04 -13.47
CA PHE A 133 3.71 -0.37 -13.55
C PHE A 133 4.50 0.92 -13.79
N GLY A 134 5.22 1.37 -12.78
CA GLY A 134 6.13 2.52 -12.85
C GLY A 134 7.55 2.05 -13.13
N GLY A 135 8.19 2.60 -14.15
CA GLY A 135 9.57 2.26 -14.49
C GLY A 135 9.88 2.41 -15.97
N ARG A 136 10.97 1.80 -16.41
CA ARG A 136 11.33 1.79 -17.84
C ARG A 136 10.32 0.94 -18.61
N GLU A 137 9.83 1.44 -19.73
CA GLU A 137 8.78 0.78 -20.51
C GLU A 137 9.10 -0.70 -20.84
N GLN A 138 10.35 -0.99 -21.23
CA GLN A 138 10.78 -2.36 -21.52
C GLN A 138 10.70 -3.31 -20.32
N ASP A 139 11.02 -2.81 -19.12
CA ASP A 139 10.96 -3.60 -17.87
C ASP A 139 9.50 -3.79 -17.44
N CYS A 140 8.68 -2.76 -17.56
CA CYS A 140 7.22 -2.83 -17.31
C CYS A 140 6.53 -3.82 -18.27
N LYS A 141 6.86 -3.82 -19.57
CA LYS A 141 6.33 -4.81 -20.54
C LYS A 141 6.77 -6.24 -20.23
N ARG A 142 8.00 -6.42 -19.71
CA ARG A 142 8.45 -7.73 -19.24
C ARG A 142 7.66 -8.19 -18.01
N LEU A 143 7.40 -7.32 -17.05
CA LEU A 143 6.57 -7.63 -15.90
C LEU A 143 5.14 -7.94 -16.32
N GLN A 144 4.55 -7.16 -17.25
CA GLN A 144 3.24 -7.44 -17.83
C GLN A 144 3.18 -8.85 -18.40
N TYR A 145 4.16 -9.23 -19.21
CA TYR A 145 4.26 -10.60 -19.79
C TYR A 145 4.27 -11.66 -18.67
N TYR A 146 4.99 -11.43 -17.55
CA TYR A 146 4.98 -12.38 -16.43
C TYR A 146 3.62 -12.47 -15.74
N TYR A 147 2.92 -11.36 -15.55
CA TYR A 147 1.55 -11.39 -15.02
C TYR A 147 0.59 -12.15 -15.95
N GLU A 148 0.64 -11.91 -17.25
CA GLU A 148 -0.25 -12.53 -18.23
C GLU A 148 0.01 -14.03 -18.44
N THR A 149 1.27 -14.49 -18.32
CA THR A 149 1.64 -15.86 -18.69
C THR A 149 1.96 -16.77 -17.51
N HIS A 150 2.32 -16.20 -16.34
CA HIS A 150 2.83 -16.96 -15.20
C HIS A 150 2.07 -16.69 -13.90
N SER A 151 1.08 -15.79 -13.89
CA SER A 151 0.23 -15.58 -12.73
C SER A 151 -1.18 -16.13 -12.93
N LEU A 152 -1.95 -16.12 -11.83
CA LEU A 152 -3.39 -16.40 -11.84
C LEU A 152 -4.22 -15.15 -12.18
N CYS A 153 -3.58 -13.99 -12.43
CA CYS A 153 -4.30 -12.74 -12.63
C CYS A 153 -5.12 -12.77 -13.93
N ASN A 154 -6.37 -12.35 -13.81
CA ASN A 154 -7.23 -12.11 -14.97
C ASN A 154 -6.69 -10.93 -15.78
N PRO A 155 -6.85 -10.96 -17.12
CA PRO A 155 -6.48 -9.82 -17.96
C PRO A 155 -7.20 -8.54 -17.52
N CYS A 156 -6.45 -7.46 -17.33
CA CYS A 156 -6.97 -6.15 -16.97
C CYS A 156 -6.18 -5.02 -17.64
N PRO A 157 -6.68 -3.78 -17.66
CA PRO A 157 -5.92 -2.63 -18.15
C PRO A 157 -4.59 -2.47 -17.41
N VAL A 158 -3.51 -2.18 -18.14
CA VAL A 158 -2.18 -1.92 -17.60
C VAL A 158 -1.79 -0.47 -17.92
N HIS A 159 -1.45 0.28 -16.87
CA HIS A 159 -0.96 1.65 -16.98
C HIS A 159 0.55 1.67 -16.75
N ILE A 160 1.33 1.94 -17.81
CA ILE A 160 2.78 2.10 -17.73
C ILE A 160 3.12 3.58 -17.61
N MET A 161 3.95 3.94 -16.64
CA MET A 161 4.32 5.31 -16.32
C MET A 161 5.70 5.37 -15.64
N SER A 162 6.19 6.55 -15.24
CA SER A 162 7.41 6.65 -14.44
C SER A 162 7.22 6.12 -13.01
N LEU A 163 8.32 5.88 -12.29
CA LEU A 163 8.28 5.45 -10.88
C LEU A 163 7.50 6.45 -10.03
N GLU A 164 7.77 7.75 -10.22
CA GLU A 164 7.14 8.83 -9.48
C GLU A 164 5.65 8.95 -9.79
N GLU A 165 5.27 8.88 -11.07
CA GLU A 165 3.86 8.92 -11.50
C GLU A 165 3.07 7.77 -10.89
N ALA A 166 3.64 6.55 -10.85
CA ALA A 166 3.01 5.40 -10.21
C ALA A 166 2.85 5.60 -8.70
N SER A 167 3.83 6.23 -8.03
CA SER A 167 3.73 6.60 -6.63
C SER A 167 2.65 7.67 -6.41
N PHE A 168 2.66 8.75 -7.18
CA PHE A 168 1.59 9.75 -7.11
C PHE A 168 0.21 9.14 -7.34
N THR A 169 0.08 8.19 -8.27
CA THR A 169 -1.22 7.52 -8.52
C THR A 169 -1.69 6.75 -7.30
N LYS A 170 -0.81 5.99 -6.62
CA LYS A 170 -1.13 5.30 -5.36
C LYS A 170 -1.61 6.27 -4.30
N TYR A 171 -0.85 7.33 -4.06
CA TYR A 171 -1.19 8.33 -3.05
C TYR A 171 -2.43 9.14 -3.41
N ALA A 172 -2.65 9.46 -4.68
CA ALA A 172 -3.85 10.16 -5.13
C ALA A 172 -5.12 9.35 -4.85
N ILE A 173 -5.12 8.05 -5.15
CA ILE A 173 -6.26 7.17 -4.88
C ILE A 173 -6.52 7.08 -3.37
N ASN A 174 -5.50 6.79 -2.57
CA ASN A 174 -5.67 6.65 -1.12
C ASN A 174 -6.09 7.96 -0.46
N SER A 175 -5.50 9.09 -0.85
CA SER A 175 -5.86 10.41 -0.30
C SER A 175 -7.26 10.84 -0.70
N PHE A 176 -7.68 10.56 -1.94
CA PHE A 176 -9.05 10.86 -2.39
C PHE A 176 -10.07 10.04 -1.60
N LEU A 177 -9.82 8.74 -1.40
CA LEU A 177 -10.72 7.87 -0.63
C LEU A 177 -10.78 8.28 0.84
N ALA A 178 -9.65 8.64 1.45
CA ALA A 178 -9.59 9.18 2.80
C ALA A 178 -10.37 10.50 2.94
N THR A 179 -10.19 11.43 1.99
CA THR A 179 -10.97 12.68 1.92
C THR A 179 -12.46 12.40 1.81
N LYS A 180 -12.85 11.42 1.00
CA LYS A 180 -14.24 11.00 0.86
C LYS A 180 -14.83 10.48 2.17
N VAL A 181 -14.08 9.67 2.91
CA VAL A 181 -14.49 9.21 4.25
C VAL A 181 -14.68 10.39 5.20
N THR A 182 -13.73 11.33 5.23
CA THR A 182 -13.79 12.54 6.08
C THR A 182 -15.03 13.36 5.73
N PHE A 183 -15.29 13.60 4.45
CA PHE A 183 -16.47 14.34 3.98
C PHE A 183 -17.79 13.71 4.48
N PHE A 184 -17.92 12.37 4.34
CA PHE A 184 -19.16 11.70 4.77
C PHE A 184 -19.30 11.62 6.28
N ASN A 185 -18.21 11.62 7.05
CA ASN A 185 -18.27 11.71 8.51
C ASN A 185 -18.80 13.09 8.95
N GLN A 186 -18.32 14.18 8.36
CA GLN A 186 -18.82 15.53 8.66
C GLN A 186 -20.27 15.70 8.20
N LEU A 187 -20.63 15.19 7.01
CA LEU A 187 -22.00 15.21 6.52
C LEU A 187 -22.94 14.44 7.45
N TYR A 188 -22.49 13.28 7.97
CA TYR A 188 -23.24 12.51 8.95
C TYR A 188 -23.60 13.35 10.19
N GLU A 189 -22.64 14.07 10.75
CA GLU A 189 -22.88 14.93 11.93
C GLU A 189 -23.91 16.04 11.65
N ALA A 190 -23.78 16.71 10.49
CA ALA A 190 -24.71 17.73 10.08
C ALA A 190 -26.14 17.19 9.88
N VAL A 191 -26.27 15.98 9.32
CA VAL A 191 -27.55 15.29 9.11
C VAL A 191 -28.22 14.89 10.43
N GLU A 192 -27.42 14.35 11.36
CA GLU A 192 -27.88 13.98 12.70
C GLU A 192 -28.38 15.21 13.51
N LEU A 193 -27.66 16.33 13.42
CA LEU A 193 -28.09 17.61 14.04
C LEU A 193 -29.46 18.09 13.56
N GLN A 194 -29.85 17.73 12.33
CA GLN A 194 -31.16 18.08 11.77
C GLN A 194 -32.23 16.98 11.99
N GLY A 195 -31.87 15.90 12.70
CA GLY A 195 -32.79 14.76 12.92
C GLY A 195 -33.15 14.00 11.64
N CYS A 196 -32.35 14.12 10.58
CA CYS A 196 -32.59 13.46 9.31
C CYS A 196 -31.99 12.04 9.27
N ASN A 197 -32.48 11.21 8.34
CA ASN A 197 -32.00 9.85 8.19
C ASN A 197 -30.82 9.80 7.21
N PHE A 198 -29.61 9.67 7.74
CA PHE A 198 -28.37 9.60 6.97
C PHE A 198 -28.36 8.44 5.96
N GLN A 199 -28.88 7.26 6.33
CA GLN A 199 -28.89 6.09 5.45
C GLN A 199 -29.74 6.31 4.18
N LYS A 200 -30.88 7.03 4.29
CA LYS A 200 -31.68 7.40 3.14
C LYS A 200 -30.92 8.36 2.20
N ILE A 201 -30.21 9.32 2.78
CA ILE A 201 -29.40 10.30 2.05
C ILE A 201 -28.27 9.59 1.31
N ILE A 202 -27.49 8.75 1.99
CA ILE A 202 -26.34 8.05 1.39
C ILE A 202 -26.75 7.09 0.29
N LYS A 203 -27.91 6.41 0.45
CA LYS A 203 -28.43 5.56 -0.62
C LYS A 203 -28.71 6.37 -1.90
N ALA A 204 -29.29 7.56 -1.77
CA ALA A 204 -29.55 8.43 -2.91
C ALA A 204 -28.25 9.02 -3.50
N VAL A 205 -27.36 9.54 -2.66
CA VAL A 205 -26.06 10.11 -3.07
C VAL A 205 -25.19 9.06 -3.77
N GLY A 206 -25.11 7.85 -3.23
CA GLY A 206 -24.34 6.75 -3.81
C GLY A 206 -24.87 6.25 -5.15
N SER A 207 -26.13 6.54 -5.49
CA SER A 207 -26.71 6.22 -6.80
C SER A 207 -26.15 7.12 -7.93
N ASP A 208 -25.58 8.28 -7.61
CA ASP A 208 -24.80 9.04 -8.58
C ASP A 208 -23.49 8.32 -8.85
N LYS A 209 -23.31 7.83 -10.10
CA LYS A 209 -22.11 7.08 -10.52
C LYS A 209 -20.79 7.84 -10.34
N ARG A 210 -20.83 9.18 -10.33
CA ARG A 210 -19.65 10.02 -10.08
C ARG A 210 -19.18 9.93 -8.63
N ILE A 211 -20.10 9.55 -7.70
CA ILE A 211 -19.82 9.39 -6.26
C ILE A 211 -19.68 7.91 -5.91
N GLY A 212 -20.69 7.09 -6.23
CA GLY A 212 -20.72 5.67 -5.90
C GLY A 212 -20.88 5.41 -4.39
N HIS A 213 -21.10 4.15 -4.02
CA HIS A 213 -21.38 3.75 -2.64
C HIS A 213 -20.13 3.46 -1.78
N SER A 214 -18.96 3.25 -2.41
CA SER A 214 -17.75 2.94 -1.65
C SER A 214 -17.32 4.11 -0.77
N HIS A 215 -16.82 3.83 0.44
CA HIS A 215 -16.27 4.83 1.38
C HIS A 215 -17.28 5.92 1.83
N THR A 216 -18.59 5.58 1.88
CA THR A 216 -19.66 6.51 2.31
C THR A 216 -20.29 6.12 3.64
N LYS A 217 -19.94 4.93 4.17
CA LYS A 217 -20.53 4.38 5.39
C LYS A 217 -19.99 5.09 6.64
N VAL A 218 -20.89 5.55 7.51
CA VAL A 218 -20.60 6.13 8.83
C VAL A 218 -21.51 5.53 9.88
N PRO A 219 -21.01 5.01 11.02
CA PRO A 219 -19.58 4.73 11.26
C PRO A 219 -19.02 3.70 10.29
N GLY A 220 -17.69 3.58 10.19
CA GLY A 220 -16.98 2.66 9.30
C GLY A 220 -17.30 1.18 9.57
N PHE A 221 -16.57 0.28 8.91
CA PHE A 221 -16.71 -1.17 9.14
C PHE A 221 -16.14 -1.63 10.49
N ASP A 222 -15.26 -0.83 11.09
CA ASP A 222 -14.70 -0.98 12.43
C ASP A 222 -15.59 -0.36 13.53
N ASN A 223 -16.79 0.13 13.16
CA ASN A 223 -17.72 0.86 14.01
C ASN A 223 -17.15 2.17 14.62
N LYS A 224 -16.11 2.73 14.02
CA LYS A 224 -15.50 3.99 14.43
C LYS A 224 -15.77 5.09 13.40
N LYS A 225 -15.75 6.36 13.83
CA LYS A 225 -15.76 7.51 12.93
C LYS A 225 -14.36 7.75 12.35
N GLY A 226 -14.29 8.41 11.20
CA GLY A 226 -13.05 8.64 10.48
C GLY A 226 -12.55 7.40 9.73
N TYR A 227 -11.38 7.53 9.13
CA TYR A 227 -10.68 6.43 8.47
C TYR A 227 -9.55 5.90 9.36
N GLY A 228 -9.40 4.58 9.40
CA GLY A 228 -8.37 3.87 10.15
C GLY A 228 -7.70 2.80 9.29
N GLY A 229 -7.12 1.81 9.98
CA GLY A 229 -6.42 0.68 9.39
C GLY A 229 -5.01 0.99 8.90
N ALA A 230 -4.39 0.02 8.25
CA ALA A 230 -2.96 0.03 7.91
C ALA A 230 -2.53 1.05 6.83
N CYS A 231 -3.46 1.56 6.00
CA CYS A 231 -3.08 2.27 4.78
C CYS A 231 -3.39 3.77 4.83
N PHE A 232 -4.66 4.16 4.96
CA PHE A 232 -5.05 5.56 4.82
C PHE A 232 -4.34 6.50 5.79
N PRO A 233 -4.24 6.20 7.11
CA PRO A 233 -3.62 7.11 8.06
C PRO A 233 -2.16 7.40 7.71
N LYS A 234 -1.36 6.36 7.49
CA LYS A 234 0.07 6.53 7.19
C LYS A 234 0.30 7.16 5.81
N ASP A 235 -0.51 6.80 4.80
CA ASP A 235 -0.30 7.29 3.44
C ASP A 235 -0.69 8.77 3.31
N THR A 236 -1.82 9.19 3.89
CA THR A 236 -2.23 10.60 3.88
C THR A 236 -1.25 11.47 4.67
N SER A 237 -0.76 11.00 5.82
CA SER A 237 0.27 11.69 6.58
C SER A 237 1.58 11.80 5.79
N ALA A 238 2.07 10.70 5.20
CA ALA A 238 3.33 10.69 4.47
C ALA A 238 3.34 11.65 3.28
N ILE A 239 2.27 11.68 2.48
CA ILE A 239 2.22 12.55 1.29
C ILE A 239 2.11 14.03 1.65
N THR A 240 1.40 14.38 2.73
CA THR A 240 1.30 15.77 3.19
C THR A 240 2.60 16.26 3.83
N LYS A 241 3.35 15.37 4.50
CA LYS A 241 4.70 15.67 4.99
C LYS A 241 5.71 15.88 3.86
N GLU A 242 5.56 15.15 2.77
CA GLU A 242 6.45 15.32 1.61
C GLU A 242 6.08 16.56 0.78
N PHE A 243 4.79 16.86 0.67
CA PHE A 243 4.26 17.97 -0.15
C PHE A 243 3.29 18.85 0.66
N ASN A 244 3.83 19.85 1.36
CA ASN A 244 3.08 20.75 2.23
C ASN A 244 2.03 21.62 1.47
N LEU A 245 2.08 21.64 0.16
CA LEU A 245 1.07 22.30 -0.70
C LEU A 245 -0.28 21.56 -0.74
N LEU A 246 -0.33 20.30 -0.28
CA LEU A 246 -1.54 19.47 -0.26
C LEU A 246 -2.43 19.80 0.96
N THR A 247 -2.76 21.09 1.13
CA THR A 247 -3.44 21.62 2.32
C THR A 247 -4.83 21.01 2.55
N LEU A 248 -5.56 20.63 1.50
CA LEU A 248 -6.85 19.94 1.63
C LEU A 248 -6.69 18.57 2.30
N ILE A 249 -5.69 17.81 1.89
CA ILE A 249 -5.41 16.47 2.46
C ILE A 249 -4.90 16.63 3.90
N ASP A 250 -4.04 17.61 4.15
CA ASP A 250 -3.55 17.92 5.50
C ASP A 250 -4.69 18.24 6.46
N GLU A 251 -5.68 19.04 6.02
CA GLU A 251 -6.86 19.33 6.83
C GLU A 251 -7.73 18.07 7.06
N CYS A 252 -7.87 17.20 6.05
CA CYS A 252 -8.54 15.91 6.23
C CYS A 252 -7.83 15.02 7.26
N VAL A 253 -6.49 15.02 7.30
CA VAL A 253 -5.71 14.29 8.31
C VAL A 253 -6.01 14.82 9.71
N LYS A 254 -6.03 16.15 9.91
CA LYS A 254 -6.35 16.77 11.22
C LYS A 254 -7.75 16.38 11.69
N ILE A 255 -8.75 16.55 10.82
CA ILE A 255 -10.14 16.19 11.13
C ILE A 255 -10.26 14.69 11.46
N ASN A 256 -9.59 13.85 10.69
CA ASN A 256 -9.58 12.41 10.95
C ASN A 256 -8.94 12.08 12.31
N ASN A 257 -7.82 12.71 12.63
CA ASN A 257 -7.15 12.50 13.91
C ASN A 257 -8.07 12.89 15.08
N ASP A 258 -8.85 13.98 14.93
CA ASP A 258 -9.85 14.36 15.94
C ASP A 258 -10.95 13.32 16.12
N TYR A 259 -11.36 12.64 15.05
CA TYR A 259 -12.27 11.50 15.16
C TYR A 259 -11.63 10.27 15.77
N ARG A 260 -10.39 9.96 15.38
CA ARG A 260 -9.74 8.67 15.72
C ARG A 260 -9.06 8.64 17.07
N LYS A 261 -8.54 9.76 17.59
CA LYS A 261 -7.82 9.83 18.87
C LYS A 261 -8.62 9.34 20.10
N GLN A 262 -9.95 9.27 19.99
CA GLN A 262 -10.82 8.78 21.05
C GLN A 262 -10.99 7.25 21.06
N TYR A 263 -10.39 6.53 20.11
CA TYR A 263 -10.48 5.09 20.00
C TYR A 263 -9.12 4.46 20.18
N SER A 264 -9.09 3.25 20.74
CA SER A 264 -7.88 2.43 20.76
C SER A 264 -7.45 2.05 19.35
N LEU A 265 -6.13 1.99 19.13
CA LEU A 265 -5.57 1.48 17.88
C LEU A 265 -5.90 0.00 17.73
N ASP A 266 -6.15 -0.45 16.51
CA ASP A 266 -6.19 -1.87 16.19
C ASP A 266 -4.77 -2.43 15.93
N GLU A 267 -4.65 -3.76 15.84
CA GLU A 267 -3.36 -4.43 15.65
C GLU A 267 -2.62 -3.92 14.40
N ARG A 268 -3.34 -3.60 13.33
CA ARG A 268 -2.76 -3.13 12.07
C ARG A 268 -2.29 -1.68 12.15
N GLU A 269 -3.02 -0.85 12.86
CA GLU A 269 -2.62 0.52 13.17
C GLU A 269 -1.34 0.53 14.02
N VAL A 270 -1.25 -0.37 15.01
CA VAL A 270 -0.05 -0.56 15.83
C VAL A 270 1.14 -1.03 14.98
N GLU A 271 0.97 -2.07 14.15
CA GLU A 271 2.03 -2.58 13.27
C GLU A 271 2.56 -1.51 12.28
N GLN A 272 1.71 -0.58 11.88
CA GLN A 272 2.07 0.52 10.97
C GLN A 272 2.48 1.80 11.71
N HIS A 273 2.63 1.74 13.04
CA HIS A 273 3.00 2.87 13.89
C HIS A 273 2.09 4.10 13.68
N VAL A 274 0.80 3.87 13.42
CA VAL A 274 -0.17 4.95 13.22
C VAL A 274 -0.29 5.79 14.48
N ASN A 275 -0.22 7.11 14.32
CA ASN A 275 -0.38 8.07 15.41
C ASN A 275 -1.43 9.11 15.00
N TYR A 276 -2.51 9.20 15.77
CA TYR A 276 -3.58 10.19 15.58
C TYR A 276 -3.37 11.46 16.43
N GLY A 277 -2.12 11.76 16.82
CA GLY A 277 -1.79 12.90 17.67
C GLY A 277 -1.93 12.61 19.16
N GLN A 278 -1.99 11.33 19.56
CA GLN A 278 -1.96 10.90 20.95
C GLN A 278 -0.54 10.99 21.52
N THR A 279 -0.41 11.31 22.80
CA THR A 279 0.88 11.23 23.48
C THR A 279 1.29 9.78 23.72
N GLU A 280 2.58 9.53 23.99
CA GLU A 280 3.07 8.17 24.26
C GLU A 280 2.37 7.54 25.49
N GLU A 281 2.01 8.33 26.50
CA GLU A 281 1.25 7.89 27.67
C GLU A 281 -0.18 7.46 27.30
N GLU A 282 -0.88 8.26 26.46
CA GLU A 282 -2.22 7.94 25.98
C GLU A 282 -2.26 6.71 25.06
N GLN A 283 -1.18 6.44 24.33
CA GLN A 283 -1.07 5.23 23.49
C GLN A 283 -0.87 3.96 24.34
N GLN A 284 -0.09 4.03 25.43
CA GLN A 284 0.13 2.88 26.32
C GLN A 284 -1.13 2.48 27.08
N ASP A 285 -1.95 3.42 27.53
CA ASP A 285 -3.22 3.16 28.21
C ASP A 285 -4.29 2.57 27.26
N SER A 286 -4.15 2.75 25.94
CA SER A 286 -5.10 2.23 24.94
C SER A 286 -4.86 0.78 24.53
N ILE A 287 -3.75 0.15 24.94
CA ILE A 287 -3.35 -1.24 24.59
C ILE A 287 -3.83 -2.25 25.66
N HIS A 288 -4.39 -1.77 26.76
CA HIS A 288 -4.95 -2.59 27.86
C HIS A 288 -6.47 -2.47 27.90
#